data_3795c739be5a257434db60151996e3f8
#
_entry.id   3795c739be5a257434db60151996e3f8
#
_cell.length_a   1.000
_cell.length_b   1.000
_cell.length_c   1.000
_cell.angle_alpha   90.00
_cell.angle_beta   90.00
_cell.angle_gamma   90.00
#
_symmetry.space_group_name_H-M   'P 1'
#
loop_
_entity.id
_entity.type
_entity.pdbx_description
1 polymer ?
#
loop_
_entity_poly.entity_id
_entity_poly.type
_entity_poly.pdbx_seq_one_letter_code
_entity_poly.pdbx_strand_id
1 'polypeptide(L)'
;RPWEKLVELIEADQPEQVKEYLQSMKTEDIVLSISRLEKKEQLLLLTLLSPEDAAELLDDIPEYHATDILEEMESSRAAAIFNELDSDEQADLLTEMNEKEATAIIEQMEPGEAESVRRLIKYEADTAGGLMITEFLSFDKEQTVGDVVHELRKNAEKYEDYNLQYIYVTAHGRLEGVLQMRDLLMASLQARLDVIVHSDVISVMDSATLHELINFVNDYDFYGVPVLNDDGVLLGVVLRSDILEAKSELASIELLETQGIVGGEELRTMPVLLRSRRRLSWLTVNIFLNVLAASVIAFHQDTLSSIIALAVFLPIISDMSGCSGNQAVAVSLRELSLGLIRPFEVARVWLQEFSVGLLNGIVLGVLIGAVAYLWKGSLVLSLIVGGALMLNTIVAVSIGGTIPLILRRFGADPALASGPILTTITDMFGFFLTLTFASLALTHFGTI
;
A
#
# COMPACT_ATOMS: atom_id res chain seq x y z
N ARG A 1 6.64 25.29 -19.65
CA ARG A 1 6.30 24.16 -18.79
C ARG A 1 7.61 23.59 -18.24
N PRO A 2 7.65 23.04 -17.00
CA PRO A 2 8.91 22.61 -16.41
C PRO A 2 9.67 21.61 -17.28
N TRP A 3 9.01 20.60 -17.81
CA TRP A 3 9.63 19.58 -18.65
C TRP A 3 10.14 20.08 -20.01
N GLU A 4 9.51 21.11 -20.61
CA GLU A 4 9.99 21.66 -21.90
C GLU A 4 11.37 22.30 -21.72
N LYS A 5 11.58 23.03 -20.62
CA LYS A 5 12.87 23.60 -20.28
C LYS A 5 13.91 22.53 -19.93
N LEU A 6 13.47 21.46 -19.25
CA LEU A 6 14.35 20.35 -18.93
C LEU A 6 14.85 19.64 -20.20
N VAL A 7 13.97 19.42 -21.19
CA VAL A 7 14.34 18.86 -22.51
C VAL A 7 15.36 19.76 -23.21
N GLU A 8 15.14 21.10 -23.24
CA GLU A 8 16.09 22.04 -23.84
C GLU A 8 17.48 21.94 -23.20
N LEU A 9 17.57 21.79 -21.89
CA LEU A 9 18.84 21.67 -21.17
C LEU A 9 19.53 20.31 -21.40
N ILE A 10 18.75 19.22 -21.46
CA ILE A 10 19.25 17.86 -21.78
C ILE A 10 19.80 17.84 -23.21
N GLU A 11 19.06 18.37 -24.19
CA GLU A 11 19.49 18.43 -25.60
C GLU A 11 20.72 19.31 -25.80
N ALA A 12 20.87 20.34 -24.96
CA ALA A 12 22.02 21.26 -25.00
C ALA A 12 23.28 20.66 -24.34
N ASP A 13 23.21 19.44 -23.75
CA ASP A 13 24.32 18.77 -23.06
C ASP A 13 24.96 19.63 -21.96
N GLN A 14 24.13 20.17 -21.06
CA GLN A 14 24.55 21.12 -20.02
C GLN A 14 24.29 20.56 -18.60
N PRO A 15 25.10 19.61 -18.11
CA PRO A 15 24.85 18.90 -16.85
C PRO A 15 24.69 19.81 -15.64
N GLU A 16 25.55 20.81 -15.48
CA GLU A 16 25.48 21.75 -14.35
C GLU A 16 24.16 22.56 -14.33
N GLN A 17 23.66 22.95 -15.50
CA GLN A 17 22.40 23.69 -15.57
C GLN A 17 21.19 22.76 -15.40
N VAL A 18 21.30 21.50 -15.79
CA VAL A 18 20.29 20.47 -15.50
C VAL A 18 20.18 20.27 -14.01
N LYS A 19 21.30 20.06 -13.30
CA LYS A 19 21.37 19.92 -11.85
C LYS A 19 20.77 21.14 -11.14
N GLU A 20 21.25 22.33 -11.47
CA GLU A 20 20.78 23.58 -10.86
C GLU A 20 19.28 23.80 -11.11
N TYR A 21 18.79 23.40 -12.28
CA TYR A 21 17.37 23.51 -12.59
C TYR A 21 16.54 22.51 -11.80
N LEU A 22 16.94 21.25 -11.68
CA LEU A 22 16.27 20.25 -10.85
C LEU A 22 16.21 20.69 -9.39
N GLN A 23 17.32 21.14 -8.82
CA GLN A 23 17.38 21.66 -7.44
C GLN A 23 16.49 22.90 -7.20
N SER A 24 16.15 23.64 -8.24
CA SER A 24 15.22 24.78 -8.16
C SER A 24 13.74 24.36 -8.20
N MET A 25 13.44 23.12 -8.56
CA MET A 25 12.09 22.59 -8.69
C MET A 25 11.60 22.00 -7.36
N LYS A 26 10.28 21.84 -7.25
CA LYS A 26 9.69 21.03 -6.20
C LYS A 26 9.65 19.57 -6.65
N THR A 27 9.75 18.62 -5.73
CA THR A 27 9.63 17.19 -6.00
C THR A 27 8.44 16.85 -6.91
N GLU A 28 7.27 17.43 -6.64
CA GLU A 28 6.06 17.23 -7.47
C GLU A 28 6.26 17.65 -8.95
N ASP A 29 7.00 18.72 -9.18
CA ASP A 29 7.31 19.22 -10.53
C ASP A 29 8.41 18.38 -11.20
N ILE A 30 9.34 17.81 -10.43
CA ILE A 30 10.37 16.86 -10.88
C ILE A 30 9.69 15.59 -11.40
N VAL A 31 8.88 14.95 -10.54
CA VAL A 31 8.12 13.72 -10.89
C VAL A 31 7.27 13.94 -12.14
N LEU A 32 6.52 15.07 -12.18
CA LEU A 32 5.71 15.42 -13.35
C LEU A 32 6.59 15.60 -14.59
N SER A 33 7.75 16.25 -14.48
CA SER A 33 8.62 16.49 -15.62
C SER A 33 9.19 15.20 -16.18
N ILE A 34 9.73 14.32 -15.32
CA ILE A 34 10.27 13.02 -15.73
C ILE A 34 9.20 12.17 -16.40
N SER A 35 7.99 12.13 -15.84
CA SER A 35 6.86 11.38 -16.43
C SER A 35 6.41 11.90 -17.81
N ARG A 36 6.86 13.09 -18.24
CA ARG A 36 6.55 13.72 -19.53
C ARG A 36 7.69 13.65 -20.53
N LEU A 37 8.90 13.32 -20.07
CA LEU A 37 10.03 13.08 -20.94
C LEU A 37 9.82 11.82 -21.78
N GLU A 38 10.33 11.83 -23.01
CA GLU A 38 10.47 10.60 -23.79
C GLU A 38 11.56 9.71 -23.17
N LYS A 39 11.45 8.39 -23.35
CA LYS A 39 12.38 7.43 -22.76
C LYS A 39 13.87 7.73 -23.08
N LYS A 40 14.12 8.19 -24.28
CA LYS A 40 15.46 8.63 -24.70
C LYS A 40 15.96 9.84 -23.88
N GLU A 41 15.07 10.79 -23.57
CA GLU A 41 15.39 11.98 -22.80
C GLU A 41 15.64 11.62 -21.32
N GLN A 42 14.86 10.67 -20.77
CA GLN A 42 15.05 10.15 -19.42
C GLN A 42 16.43 9.46 -19.27
N LEU A 43 16.82 8.61 -20.23
CA LEU A 43 18.14 7.98 -20.25
C LEU A 43 19.28 8.98 -20.38
N LEU A 44 19.10 10.02 -21.23
CA LEU A 44 20.09 11.08 -21.36
C LEU A 44 20.21 11.89 -20.07
N LEU A 45 19.10 12.18 -19.41
CA LEU A 45 19.08 12.90 -18.13
C LEU A 45 19.96 12.18 -17.10
N LEU A 46 19.68 10.89 -16.83
CA LEU A 46 20.46 10.08 -15.86
C LEU A 46 21.91 9.85 -16.29
N THR A 47 22.20 9.95 -17.60
CA THR A 47 23.57 9.85 -18.09
C THR A 47 24.35 11.14 -17.90
N LEU A 48 23.68 12.30 -17.96
CA LEU A 48 24.29 13.63 -17.78
C LEU A 48 24.58 13.96 -16.31
N LEU A 49 23.76 13.49 -15.39
CA LEU A 49 23.92 13.74 -13.96
C LEU A 49 25.11 12.96 -13.40
N SER A 50 25.66 13.35 -12.26
CA SER A 50 26.58 12.50 -11.50
C SER A 50 25.85 11.25 -11.01
N PRO A 51 26.52 10.15 -10.64
CA PRO A 51 25.83 8.99 -10.03
C PRO A 51 25.01 9.37 -8.81
N GLU A 52 25.55 10.18 -7.92
CA GLU A 52 24.93 10.73 -6.72
C GLU A 52 23.64 11.56 -7.03
N ASP A 53 23.73 12.56 -7.94
CA ASP A 53 22.56 13.34 -8.35
C ASP A 53 21.50 12.47 -9.08
N ALA A 54 21.92 11.42 -9.76
CA ALA A 54 21.01 10.49 -10.42
C ALA A 54 20.30 9.58 -9.40
N ALA A 55 20.98 9.15 -8.34
CA ALA A 55 20.41 8.39 -7.24
C ALA A 55 19.35 9.23 -6.49
N GLU A 56 19.70 10.47 -6.08
CA GLU A 56 18.73 11.40 -5.46
C GLU A 56 17.49 11.62 -6.34
N LEU A 57 17.66 11.68 -7.66
CA LEU A 57 16.53 11.82 -8.59
C LEU A 57 15.69 10.55 -8.69
N LEU A 58 16.28 9.37 -8.56
CA LEU A 58 15.57 8.09 -8.62
C LEU A 58 14.74 7.85 -7.36
N ASP A 59 15.23 8.27 -6.19
CA ASP A 59 14.50 8.25 -4.92
C ASP A 59 13.21 9.10 -4.98
N ASP A 60 13.27 10.26 -5.64
CA ASP A 60 12.13 11.17 -5.80
C ASP A 60 11.01 10.63 -6.74
N ILE A 61 11.27 9.60 -7.58
CA ILE A 61 10.31 9.14 -8.60
C ILE A 61 9.73 7.76 -8.29
N PRO A 62 8.51 7.44 -8.78
CA PRO A 62 7.92 6.12 -8.57
C PRO A 62 8.83 4.99 -9.05
N GLU A 63 8.97 3.92 -8.26
CA GLU A 63 9.83 2.76 -8.52
C GLU A 63 9.67 2.18 -9.93
N TYR A 64 8.44 2.10 -10.43
CA TYR A 64 8.18 1.64 -11.80
C TYR A 64 8.94 2.48 -12.85
N HIS A 65 9.02 3.80 -12.69
CA HIS A 65 9.75 4.66 -13.61
C HIS A 65 11.25 4.51 -13.45
N ALA A 66 11.73 4.45 -12.20
CA ALA A 66 13.14 4.21 -11.91
C ALA A 66 13.62 2.89 -12.54
N THR A 67 12.89 1.81 -12.30
CA THR A 67 13.17 0.47 -12.85
C THR A 67 13.16 0.46 -14.38
N ASP A 68 12.12 1.05 -15.00
CA ASP A 68 11.96 1.09 -16.47
C ASP A 68 13.11 1.85 -17.17
N ILE A 69 13.67 2.88 -16.53
CA ILE A 69 14.82 3.63 -17.05
C ILE A 69 16.11 2.85 -16.84
N LEU A 70 16.32 2.30 -15.64
CA LEU A 70 17.55 1.58 -15.28
C LEU A 70 17.72 0.28 -16.09
N GLU A 71 16.66 -0.43 -16.44
CA GLU A 71 16.70 -1.63 -17.29
C GLU A 71 17.25 -1.36 -18.70
N GLU A 72 17.07 -0.16 -19.23
CA GLU A 72 17.57 0.22 -20.57
C GLU A 72 18.95 0.89 -20.52
N MET A 73 19.47 1.16 -19.32
CA MET A 73 20.77 1.80 -19.14
C MET A 73 21.92 0.77 -19.31
N GLU A 74 23.11 1.24 -19.64
CA GLU A 74 24.31 0.39 -19.61
C GLU A 74 24.58 -0.08 -18.18
N SER A 75 24.76 -1.39 -17.97
CA SER A 75 24.88 -1.99 -16.63
C SER A 75 25.98 -1.37 -15.76
N SER A 76 27.10 -0.92 -16.39
CA SER A 76 28.19 -0.22 -15.68
C SER A 76 27.75 1.14 -15.14
N ARG A 77 26.91 1.85 -15.88
CA ARG A 77 26.38 3.15 -15.47
C ARG A 77 25.28 2.98 -14.42
N ALA A 78 24.38 2.03 -14.62
CA ALA A 78 23.36 1.68 -13.64
C ALA A 78 24.02 1.27 -12.31
N ALA A 79 25.02 0.39 -12.32
CA ALA A 79 25.73 -0.02 -11.11
C ALA A 79 26.41 1.16 -10.38
N ALA A 80 26.93 2.15 -11.11
CA ALA A 80 27.48 3.36 -10.49
C ALA A 80 26.41 4.18 -9.76
N ILE A 81 25.18 4.22 -10.27
CA ILE A 81 24.05 4.88 -9.61
C ILE A 81 23.57 4.04 -8.42
N PHE A 82 23.44 2.73 -8.59
CA PHE A 82 23.05 1.82 -7.51
C PHE A 82 23.98 1.89 -6.29
N ASN A 83 25.28 2.10 -6.49
CA ASN A 83 26.23 2.25 -5.38
C ASN A 83 26.02 3.54 -4.53
N GLU A 84 25.23 4.49 -5.02
CA GLU A 84 24.91 5.73 -4.33
C GLU A 84 23.50 5.71 -3.69
N LEU A 85 22.68 4.68 -3.99
CA LEU A 85 21.37 4.48 -3.37
C LEU A 85 21.52 3.79 -2.00
N ASP A 86 20.56 4.00 -1.10
CA ASP A 86 20.44 3.25 0.13
C ASP A 86 20.20 1.76 -0.17
N SER A 87 20.65 0.87 0.72
CA SER A 87 20.67 -0.57 0.44
C SER A 87 19.30 -1.23 0.33
N ASP A 88 18.28 -0.69 0.97
CA ASP A 88 16.87 -1.10 0.83
C ASP A 88 16.32 -0.71 -0.54
N GLU A 89 16.52 0.53 -0.98
CA GLU A 89 16.15 1.00 -2.33
C GLU A 89 16.84 0.19 -3.43
N GLN A 90 18.14 -0.12 -3.25
CA GLN A 90 18.86 -1.01 -4.15
C GLN A 90 18.14 -2.36 -4.28
N ALA A 91 17.71 -2.94 -3.16
CA ALA A 91 17.06 -4.24 -3.13
C ALA A 91 15.68 -4.21 -3.78
N ASP A 92 14.89 -3.16 -3.53
CA ASP A 92 13.54 -2.99 -4.07
C ASP A 92 13.58 -2.80 -5.58
N LEU A 93 14.39 -1.88 -6.09
CA LEU A 93 14.55 -1.67 -7.53
C LEU A 93 15.04 -2.93 -8.26
N LEU A 94 16.02 -3.65 -7.71
CA LEU A 94 16.53 -4.88 -8.32
C LEU A 94 15.53 -6.04 -8.27
N THR A 95 14.64 -6.05 -7.29
CA THR A 95 13.58 -7.06 -7.17
C THR A 95 12.48 -6.85 -8.22
N GLU A 96 12.17 -5.60 -8.55
CA GLU A 96 11.20 -5.24 -9.59
C GLU A 96 11.75 -5.39 -11.02
N MET A 97 13.09 -5.39 -11.20
CA MET A 97 13.75 -5.51 -12.50
C MET A 97 13.68 -6.93 -13.06
N ASN A 98 13.88 -7.04 -14.38
CA ASN A 98 14.12 -8.33 -15.03
C ASN A 98 15.37 -9.00 -14.47
N GLU A 99 15.30 -10.29 -14.16
CA GLU A 99 16.37 -11.09 -13.54
C GLU A 99 17.71 -10.97 -14.29
N LYS A 100 17.67 -10.84 -15.62
CA LYS A 100 18.87 -10.74 -16.47
C LYS A 100 19.57 -9.38 -16.29
N GLU A 101 18.81 -8.29 -16.32
CA GLU A 101 19.30 -6.92 -16.17
C GLU A 101 19.76 -6.70 -14.72
N ALA A 102 18.99 -7.13 -13.72
CA ALA A 102 19.38 -7.08 -12.32
C ALA A 102 20.70 -7.81 -12.06
N THR A 103 20.87 -9.03 -12.59
CA THR A 103 22.12 -9.79 -12.47
C THR A 103 23.30 -9.06 -13.10
N ALA A 104 23.11 -8.47 -14.28
CA ALA A 104 24.18 -7.74 -14.99
C ALA A 104 24.62 -6.47 -14.23
N ILE A 105 23.69 -5.80 -13.53
CA ILE A 105 24.02 -4.64 -12.69
C ILE A 105 24.78 -5.10 -11.44
N ILE A 106 24.28 -6.11 -10.71
CA ILE A 106 24.93 -6.64 -9.50
C ILE A 106 26.36 -7.11 -9.78
N GLU A 107 26.65 -7.65 -10.97
CA GLU A 107 28.01 -8.06 -11.37
C GLU A 107 28.96 -6.86 -11.57
N GLN A 108 28.45 -5.66 -11.79
CA GLN A 108 29.23 -4.44 -11.97
C GLN A 108 29.29 -3.55 -10.70
N MET A 109 28.48 -3.86 -9.67
CA MET A 109 28.50 -3.15 -8.39
C MET A 109 29.79 -3.42 -7.60
N GLU A 110 30.07 -2.58 -6.60
CA GLU A 110 31.16 -2.84 -5.66
C GLU A 110 30.94 -4.15 -4.90
N PRO A 111 31.99 -4.95 -4.64
CA PRO A 111 31.82 -6.29 -4.05
C PRO A 111 31.09 -6.30 -2.70
N GLY A 112 31.26 -5.23 -1.89
CA GLY A 112 30.59 -5.07 -0.60
C GLY A 112 29.09 -4.85 -0.75
N GLU A 113 28.73 -3.90 -1.61
CA GLU A 113 27.35 -3.56 -1.94
C GLU A 113 26.63 -4.75 -2.60
N ALA A 114 27.25 -5.37 -3.59
CA ALA A 114 26.71 -6.56 -4.25
C ALA A 114 26.41 -7.71 -3.29
N GLU A 115 27.20 -7.91 -2.22
CA GLU A 115 26.95 -8.93 -1.20
C GLU A 115 25.77 -8.52 -0.30
N SER A 116 25.71 -7.26 0.09
CA SER A 116 24.61 -6.69 0.88
C SER A 116 23.27 -6.85 0.17
N VAL A 117 23.19 -6.37 -1.05
CA VAL A 117 21.98 -6.44 -1.89
C VAL A 117 21.52 -7.89 -2.12
N ARG A 118 22.45 -8.83 -2.46
CA ARG A 118 22.10 -10.25 -2.60
C ARG A 118 21.53 -10.89 -1.33
N ARG A 119 21.80 -10.29 -0.18
CA ARG A 119 21.21 -10.71 1.09
C ARG A 119 19.83 -10.08 1.28
N LEU A 120 19.69 -8.78 0.97
CA LEU A 120 18.45 -8.02 1.16
C LEU A 120 17.31 -8.48 0.23
N ILE A 121 17.58 -8.73 -1.04
CA ILE A 121 16.60 -9.26 -2.02
C ILE A 121 15.89 -10.55 -1.56
N LYS A 122 16.41 -11.25 -0.54
CA LYS A 122 15.78 -12.47 -0.03
C LYS A 122 14.67 -12.24 0.97
N TYR A 123 14.59 -11.04 1.52
CA TYR A 123 13.52 -10.67 2.44
C TYR A 123 12.27 -10.24 1.66
N GLU A 124 11.12 -10.38 2.29
CA GLU A 124 9.88 -9.82 1.77
C GLU A 124 9.88 -8.30 1.99
N ALA A 125 9.49 -7.52 0.99
CA ALA A 125 9.56 -6.05 1.02
C ALA A 125 8.77 -5.41 2.19
N ASP A 126 7.70 -6.06 2.65
CA ASP A 126 6.86 -5.60 3.77
C ASP A 126 7.34 -6.08 5.16
N THR A 127 8.61 -6.48 5.28
CA THR A 127 9.23 -6.91 6.54
C THR A 127 10.36 -5.98 6.97
N ALA A 128 10.76 -6.07 8.25
CA ALA A 128 11.90 -5.33 8.75
C ALA A 128 13.20 -5.67 8.01
N GLY A 129 13.33 -6.89 7.53
CA GLY A 129 14.47 -7.32 6.70
C GLY A 129 14.48 -6.71 5.30
N GLY A 130 13.28 -6.43 4.71
CA GLY A 130 13.16 -5.72 3.44
C GLY A 130 13.40 -4.22 3.57
N LEU A 131 12.86 -3.60 4.61
CA LEU A 131 12.93 -2.16 4.86
C LEU A 131 14.21 -1.69 5.59
N MET A 132 15.16 -2.59 5.88
CA MET A 132 16.36 -2.21 6.64
C MET A 132 17.47 -1.73 5.72
N ILE A 133 18.12 -0.66 6.13
CA ILE A 133 19.40 -0.22 5.56
C ILE A 133 20.58 -0.89 6.25
N THR A 134 21.68 -1.07 5.54
CA THR A 134 22.94 -1.61 6.07
C THR A 134 23.97 -0.51 6.37
N GLU A 135 23.67 0.73 6.05
CA GLU A 135 24.44 1.95 6.25
C GLU A 135 24.27 2.49 7.67
N PHE A 136 24.79 1.77 8.67
CA PHE A 136 24.70 2.16 10.07
C PHE A 136 26.06 2.11 10.78
N LEU A 137 26.22 2.92 11.83
CA LEU A 137 27.42 2.93 12.63
C LEU A 137 27.42 1.81 13.67
N SER A 138 28.35 0.87 13.55
CA SER A 138 28.56 -0.22 14.50
C SER A 138 30.00 -0.30 14.97
N PHE A 139 30.21 -0.36 16.29
CA PHE A 139 31.52 -0.45 16.92
C PHE A 139 31.54 -1.52 18.02
N ASP A 140 32.71 -2.12 18.22
CA ASP A 140 32.89 -3.11 19.28
C ASP A 140 32.90 -2.43 20.67
N LYS A 141 32.27 -3.05 21.65
CA LYS A 141 32.14 -2.54 23.02
C LYS A 141 33.47 -2.25 23.73
N GLU A 142 34.55 -2.87 23.29
CA GLU A 142 35.88 -2.67 23.86
C GLU A 142 36.56 -1.40 23.36
N GLN A 143 36.11 -0.82 22.27
CA GLN A 143 36.63 0.43 21.70
C GLN A 143 36.32 1.62 22.60
N THR A 144 37.13 2.66 22.48
CA THR A 144 36.94 3.92 23.20
C THR A 144 36.24 4.96 22.35
N VAL A 145 35.65 5.97 22.97
CA VAL A 145 35.10 7.16 22.29
C VAL A 145 36.14 7.78 21.36
N GLY A 146 37.41 7.79 21.77
CA GLY A 146 38.50 8.31 20.94
C GLY A 146 38.72 7.52 19.67
N ASP A 147 38.56 6.20 19.71
CA ASP A 147 38.69 5.31 18.55
C ASP A 147 37.55 5.58 17.56
N VAL A 148 36.31 5.70 18.04
CA VAL A 148 35.13 6.04 17.21
C VAL A 148 35.30 7.39 16.51
N VAL A 149 35.66 8.44 17.27
CA VAL A 149 35.86 9.79 16.72
C VAL A 149 37.01 9.80 15.70
N HIS A 150 38.07 9.03 15.96
CA HIS A 150 39.19 8.91 15.01
C HIS A 150 38.74 8.22 13.71
N GLU A 151 37.99 7.13 13.80
CA GLU A 151 37.46 6.38 12.67
C GLU A 151 36.55 7.25 11.80
N LEU A 152 35.55 7.93 12.43
CA LEU A 152 34.63 8.81 11.71
C LEU A 152 35.35 9.96 10.99
N ARG A 153 36.39 10.54 11.63
CA ARG A 153 37.17 11.62 11.00
C ARG A 153 38.09 11.13 9.88
N LYS A 154 38.63 9.94 10.02
CA LYS A 154 39.55 9.38 9.03
C LYS A 154 38.81 8.96 7.76
N ASN A 155 37.62 8.46 7.89
CA ASN A 155 36.79 7.93 6.82
C ASN A 155 35.52 8.78 6.63
N ALA A 156 35.64 10.13 6.73
CA ALA A 156 34.49 11.03 6.69
C ALA A 156 33.67 10.89 5.42
N GLU A 157 34.32 10.72 4.26
CA GLU A 157 33.68 10.50 2.96
C GLU A 157 32.80 9.23 2.95
N LYS A 158 33.24 8.16 3.61
CA LYS A 158 32.48 6.91 3.73
C LYS A 158 31.18 7.05 4.53
N TYR A 159 31.18 7.97 5.51
CA TYR A 159 30.08 8.13 6.44
C TYR A 159 29.26 9.40 6.16
N GLU A 160 29.41 10.03 4.98
CA GLU A 160 28.78 11.29 4.65
C GLU A 160 27.24 11.14 4.64
N ASP A 161 26.75 10.05 4.06
CA ASP A 161 25.32 9.76 3.89
C ASP A 161 24.74 8.91 5.03
N TYR A 162 25.58 8.44 5.96
CA TYR A 162 25.08 7.63 7.09
C TYR A 162 24.29 8.48 8.09
N ASN A 163 23.18 7.92 8.55
CA ASN A 163 22.42 8.53 9.65
C ASN A 163 23.19 8.45 10.96
N LEU A 164 23.91 9.51 11.33
CA LEU A 164 24.80 9.58 12.47
C LEU A 164 24.11 9.77 13.83
N GLN A 165 22.80 9.57 13.96
CA GLN A 165 22.10 9.82 15.23
C GLN A 165 22.37 8.75 16.27
N TYR A 166 22.55 7.51 15.86
CA TYR A 166 22.80 6.36 16.71
C TYR A 166 24.09 5.63 16.33
N ILE A 167 24.76 5.14 17.36
CA ILE A 167 25.89 4.21 17.22
C ILE A 167 25.47 2.91 17.92
N TYR A 168 25.55 1.81 17.21
CA TYR A 168 25.23 0.50 17.73
C TYR A 168 26.50 -0.14 18.28
N VAL A 169 26.44 -0.53 19.55
CA VAL A 169 27.57 -1.17 20.23
C VAL A 169 27.37 -2.67 20.19
N THR A 170 28.34 -3.38 19.64
CA THR A 170 28.27 -4.82 19.44
C THR A 170 29.37 -5.59 20.17
N ALA A 171 29.13 -6.88 20.39
CA ALA A 171 30.13 -7.84 20.78
C ALA A 171 30.05 -9.07 19.87
N HIS A 172 31.09 -9.32 19.10
CA HIS A 172 31.09 -10.38 18.09
C HIS A 172 29.87 -10.34 17.14
N GLY A 173 29.47 -9.14 16.72
CA GLY A 173 28.33 -8.88 15.85
C GLY A 173 26.96 -8.89 16.55
N ARG A 174 26.86 -9.31 17.80
CA ARG A 174 25.61 -9.25 18.57
C ARG A 174 25.40 -7.86 19.16
N LEU A 175 24.19 -7.36 19.11
CA LEU A 175 23.84 -6.07 19.67
C LEU A 175 23.88 -6.11 21.19
N GLU A 176 24.72 -5.26 21.81
CA GLU A 176 24.85 -5.09 23.25
C GLU A 176 24.16 -3.81 23.74
N GLY A 177 24.01 -2.80 22.85
CA GLY A 177 23.40 -1.55 23.21
C GLY A 177 23.46 -0.50 22.12
N VAL A 178 22.87 0.65 22.41
CA VAL A 178 22.86 1.82 21.55
C VAL A 178 23.44 3.03 22.27
N LEU A 179 24.11 3.88 21.53
CA LEU A 179 24.65 5.15 22.01
C LEU A 179 24.17 6.27 21.11
N GLN A 180 23.62 7.33 21.68
CA GLN A 180 23.27 8.52 20.90
C GLN A 180 24.55 9.30 20.59
N MET A 181 24.64 9.90 19.40
CA MET A 181 25.78 10.74 19.02
C MET A 181 26.04 11.86 20.05
N ARG A 182 24.99 12.42 20.67
CA ARG A 182 25.10 13.40 21.73
C ARG A 182 25.90 12.87 22.93
N ASP A 183 25.63 11.63 23.36
CA ASP A 183 26.29 11.03 24.54
C ASP A 183 27.75 10.71 24.23
N LEU A 184 28.06 10.29 22.99
CA LEU A 184 29.43 10.15 22.50
C LEU A 184 30.21 11.48 22.60
N LEU A 185 29.61 12.60 22.12
CA LEU A 185 30.24 13.93 22.13
C LEU A 185 30.45 14.48 23.56
N MET A 186 29.64 14.07 24.50
CA MET A 186 29.72 14.52 25.90
C MET A 186 30.64 13.63 26.76
N ALA A 187 31.03 12.45 26.29
CA ALA A 187 31.85 11.51 27.01
C ALA A 187 33.36 11.84 26.92
N SER A 188 34.16 11.30 27.83
CA SER A 188 35.61 11.38 27.75
C SER A 188 36.14 10.53 26.60
N LEU A 189 37.14 11.01 25.85
CA LEU A 189 37.77 10.26 24.76
C LEU A 189 38.36 8.91 25.20
N GLN A 190 38.73 8.76 26.48
CA GLN A 190 39.27 7.51 27.06
C GLN A 190 38.16 6.57 27.58
N ALA A 191 36.90 7.01 27.61
CA ALA A 191 35.79 6.15 28.02
C ALA A 191 35.60 5.01 27.04
N ARG A 192 35.44 3.79 27.54
CA ARG A 192 35.06 2.62 26.73
C ARG A 192 33.58 2.67 26.44
N LEU A 193 33.19 2.14 25.29
CA LEU A 193 31.78 2.13 24.87
C LEU A 193 30.89 1.31 25.80
N ASP A 194 31.40 0.18 26.36
CA ASP A 194 30.67 -0.65 27.32
C ASP A 194 30.27 0.07 28.61
N VAL A 195 30.92 1.20 28.96
CA VAL A 195 30.62 1.99 30.16
C VAL A 195 29.52 3.04 29.92
N ILE A 196 29.41 3.55 28.71
CA ILE A 196 28.51 4.66 28.37
C ILE A 196 27.29 4.23 27.53
N VAL A 197 27.26 2.97 27.09
CA VAL A 197 26.19 2.41 26.24
C VAL A 197 24.89 2.23 27.02
N HIS A 198 23.77 2.47 26.36
CA HIS A 198 22.44 2.12 26.85
C HIS A 198 22.12 0.70 26.42
N SER A 199 22.06 -0.23 27.39
CA SER A 199 21.85 -1.66 27.15
C SER A 199 20.37 -2.05 27.03
N ASP A 200 19.45 -1.15 27.37
CA ASP A 200 18.00 -1.38 27.23
C ASP A 200 17.55 -0.96 25.83
N VAL A 201 17.95 -1.75 24.83
CA VAL A 201 17.66 -1.47 23.43
C VAL A 201 16.40 -2.21 22.99
N ILE A 202 15.45 -1.47 22.45
CA ILE A 202 14.31 -2.04 21.78
C ILE A 202 14.72 -2.32 20.34
N SER A 203 14.53 -3.56 19.90
CA SER A 203 14.90 -4.07 18.57
C SER A 203 13.75 -4.87 17.98
N VAL A 204 13.79 -5.11 16.68
CA VAL A 204 12.84 -5.96 15.97
C VAL A 204 13.57 -7.11 15.31
N MET A 205 12.81 -8.19 15.00
CA MET A 205 13.33 -9.30 14.20
C MET A 205 13.26 -8.95 12.72
N ASP A 206 14.14 -9.52 11.91
CA ASP A 206 14.14 -9.36 10.45
C ASP A 206 12.81 -9.78 9.80
N SER A 207 12.09 -10.71 10.41
CA SER A 207 10.76 -11.18 10.00
C SER A 207 9.59 -10.33 10.52
N ALA A 208 9.85 -9.25 11.27
CA ALA A 208 8.79 -8.37 11.77
C ALA A 208 8.09 -7.67 10.60
N THR A 209 6.77 -7.70 10.59
CA THR A 209 5.95 -7.14 9.51
C THR A 209 5.89 -5.61 9.56
N LEU A 210 5.62 -4.96 8.43
CA LEU A 210 5.38 -3.51 8.36
C LEU A 210 4.31 -3.06 9.36
N HIS A 211 3.28 -3.87 9.60
CA HIS A 211 2.25 -3.55 10.60
C HIS A 211 2.81 -3.49 12.03
N GLU A 212 3.74 -4.37 12.39
CA GLU A 212 4.43 -4.35 13.68
C GLU A 212 5.36 -3.15 13.78
N LEU A 213 6.06 -2.80 12.70
CA LEU A 213 6.90 -1.60 12.62
C LEU A 213 6.09 -0.31 12.76
N ILE A 214 4.92 -0.21 12.13
CA ILE A 214 4.00 0.93 12.28
C ILE A 214 3.54 1.08 13.74
N ASN A 215 3.20 -0.02 14.42
CA ASN A 215 2.84 0.03 15.83
C ASN A 215 4.02 0.46 16.69
N PHE A 216 5.21 -0.04 16.38
CA PHE A 216 6.44 0.35 17.03
C PHE A 216 6.70 1.86 16.97
N VAL A 217 6.59 2.46 15.78
CA VAL A 217 6.78 3.91 15.56
C VAL A 217 5.72 4.75 16.28
N ASN A 218 4.50 4.22 16.45
CA ASN A 218 3.44 4.90 17.21
C ASN A 218 3.70 4.89 18.72
N ASP A 219 4.33 3.83 19.23
CA ASP A 219 4.59 3.64 20.67
C ASP A 219 5.91 4.29 21.12
N TYR A 220 6.88 4.42 20.22
CA TYR A 220 8.23 4.90 20.51
C TYR A 220 8.64 6.01 19.53
N ASP A 221 9.36 7.00 20.06
CA ASP A 221 9.85 8.15 19.27
C ASP A 221 11.34 8.00 18.97
N PHE A 222 11.70 6.96 18.21
CA PHE A 222 13.05 6.71 17.73
C PHE A 222 13.21 7.11 16.25
N TYR A 223 14.42 7.45 15.84
CA TYR A 223 14.75 7.76 14.45
C TYR A 223 14.97 6.49 13.61
N GLY A 224 15.40 5.40 14.26
CA GLY A 224 15.60 4.10 13.63
C GLY A 224 15.58 2.99 14.67
N VAL A 225 15.21 1.79 14.24
CA VAL A 225 15.12 0.60 15.06
C VAL A 225 16.09 -0.47 14.53
N PRO A 226 16.96 -1.04 15.39
CA PRO A 226 17.88 -2.10 14.97
C PRO A 226 17.13 -3.40 14.69
N VAL A 227 17.53 -4.04 13.59
CA VAL A 227 17.00 -5.32 13.12
C VAL A 227 17.97 -6.44 13.49
N LEU A 228 17.45 -7.46 14.13
CA LEU A 228 18.25 -8.59 14.60
C LEU A 228 17.77 -9.90 13.96
N ASN A 229 18.68 -10.84 13.81
CA ASN A 229 18.33 -12.24 13.53
C ASN A 229 18.05 -13.01 14.83
N ASP A 230 17.67 -14.29 14.71
CA ASP A 230 17.40 -15.21 15.83
C ASP A 230 18.59 -15.37 16.80
N ASP A 231 19.81 -15.15 16.33
CA ASP A 231 21.03 -15.22 17.15
C ASP A 231 21.36 -13.91 17.87
N GLY A 232 20.58 -12.84 17.67
CA GLY A 232 20.80 -11.50 18.20
C GLY A 232 21.91 -10.72 17.51
N VAL A 233 22.27 -11.13 16.29
CA VAL A 233 23.23 -10.40 15.44
C VAL A 233 22.52 -9.22 14.79
N LEU A 234 23.14 -8.06 14.82
CA LEU A 234 22.66 -6.86 14.16
C LEU A 234 22.82 -7.01 12.63
N LEU A 235 21.69 -6.97 11.91
CA LEU A 235 21.65 -7.12 10.46
C LEU A 235 21.57 -5.78 9.73
N GLY A 236 20.78 -4.86 10.27
CA GLY A 236 20.49 -3.56 9.68
C GLY A 236 19.72 -2.66 10.63
N VAL A 237 19.23 -1.57 10.12
CA VAL A 237 18.42 -0.58 10.84
C VAL A 237 17.27 -0.17 9.94
N VAL A 238 16.04 -0.18 10.44
CA VAL A 238 14.91 0.42 9.73
C VAL A 238 14.73 1.85 10.24
N LEU A 239 14.74 2.83 9.34
CA LEU A 239 14.53 4.22 9.69
C LEU A 239 13.03 4.51 9.87
N ARG A 240 12.74 5.51 10.68
CA ARG A 240 11.37 5.98 10.90
C ARG A 240 10.73 6.55 9.62
N SER A 241 11.53 7.23 8.79
CA SER A 241 11.13 7.74 7.48
C SER A 241 10.54 6.64 6.63
N ASP A 242 11.29 5.54 6.47
CA ASP A 242 10.99 4.44 5.57
C ASP A 242 9.73 3.68 6.02
N ILE A 243 9.56 3.50 7.35
CA ILE A 243 8.30 2.95 7.90
C ILE A 243 7.10 3.85 7.57
N LEU A 244 7.26 5.18 7.64
CA LEU A 244 6.17 6.12 7.35
C LEU A 244 5.87 6.20 5.85
N GLU A 245 6.87 6.08 5.01
CA GLU A 245 6.76 6.01 3.56
C GLU A 245 6.08 4.71 3.13
N ALA A 246 6.58 3.55 3.53
CA ALA A 246 5.96 2.26 3.28
C ALA A 246 4.50 2.18 3.78
N LYS A 247 4.19 2.83 4.92
CA LYS A 247 2.80 2.98 5.39
C LYS A 247 1.93 3.81 4.43
N SER A 248 2.47 4.89 3.87
CA SER A 248 1.75 5.74 2.92
C SER A 248 1.51 5.02 1.60
N GLU A 249 2.50 4.28 1.14
CA GLU A 249 2.43 3.45 -0.04
C GLU A 249 1.41 2.32 0.12
N LEU A 250 1.47 1.57 1.22
CA LEU A 250 0.48 0.53 1.55
C LEU A 250 -0.95 1.08 1.51
N ALA A 251 -1.18 2.27 2.08
CA ALA A 251 -2.50 2.90 2.05
C ALA A 251 -2.96 3.26 0.62
N SER A 252 -2.03 3.62 -0.25
CA SER A 252 -2.30 3.91 -1.67
C SER A 252 -2.63 2.63 -2.45
N ILE A 253 -1.90 1.54 -2.19
CA ILE A 253 -2.16 0.21 -2.77
C ILE A 253 -3.52 -0.31 -2.30
N GLU A 254 -3.82 -0.27 -1.00
CA GLU A 254 -5.12 -0.68 -0.43
C GLU A 254 -6.28 0.08 -1.10
N LEU A 255 -6.10 1.37 -1.40
CA LEU A 255 -7.10 2.16 -2.11
C LEU A 255 -7.37 1.62 -3.52
N LEU A 256 -6.32 1.25 -4.27
CA LEU A 256 -6.45 0.66 -5.61
C LEU A 256 -7.09 -0.73 -5.54
N GLU A 257 -6.73 -1.54 -4.58
CA GLU A 257 -7.29 -2.89 -4.36
C GLU A 257 -8.78 -2.85 -4.02
N THR A 258 -9.24 -1.88 -3.24
CA THR A 258 -10.68 -1.69 -2.98
C THR A 258 -11.47 -1.41 -4.24
N GLN A 259 -10.83 -0.91 -5.30
CA GLN A 259 -11.43 -0.71 -6.63
C GLN A 259 -11.19 -1.90 -7.57
N GLY A 260 -10.54 -2.97 -7.09
CA GLY A 260 -10.28 -4.19 -7.87
C GLY A 260 -9.10 -4.07 -8.84
N ILE A 261 -8.17 -3.16 -8.58
CA ILE A 261 -6.89 -3.10 -9.29
C ILE A 261 -5.90 -3.95 -8.49
N VAL A 262 -5.38 -5.01 -9.11
CA VAL A 262 -4.55 -6.02 -8.45
C VAL A 262 -3.10 -5.90 -8.92
N GLY A 263 -2.15 -6.04 -8.01
CA GLY A 263 -0.72 -6.13 -8.35
C GLY A 263 0.06 -4.85 -8.13
N GLY A 264 -0.21 -4.15 -7.04
CA GLY A 264 0.55 -2.99 -6.58
C GLY A 264 0.19 -1.67 -7.25
N GLU A 265 1.13 -0.77 -7.32
CA GLU A 265 0.96 0.56 -7.88
C GLU A 265 0.51 0.53 -9.35
N GLU A 266 -0.42 1.38 -9.74
CA GLU A 266 -0.83 1.55 -11.14
C GLU A 266 -0.76 3.02 -11.59
N LEU A 267 0.19 3.32 -12.46
CA LEU A 267 0.36 4.64 -13.07
C LEU A 267 -0.18 4.67 -14.50
N ARG A 268 -0.67 5.84 -14.94
CA ARG A 268 -1.17 6.03 -16.32
C ARG A 268 -0.06 5.92 -17.37
N THR A 269 1.16 6.10 -16.99
CA THR A 269 2.37 5.98 -17.82
C THR A 269 2.77 4.55 -18.10
N MET A 270 2.35 3.59 -17.26
CA MET A 270 2.58 2.16 -17.47
C MET A 270 1.96 1.64 -18.78
N PRO A 271 2.53 0.58 -19.40
CA PRO A 271 2.03 -0.02 -20.63
C PRO A 271 0.55 -0.42 -20.53
N VAL A 272 -0.20 -0.12 -21.57
CA VAL A 272 -1.66 -0.37 -21.64
C VAL A 272 -2.00 -1.83 -21.35
N LEU A 273 -1.18 -2.76 -21.86
CA LEU A 273 -1.43 -4.20 -21.69
C LEU A 273 -1.28 -4.64 -20.23
N LEU A 274 -0.27 -4.12 -19.51
CA LEU A 274 -0.04 -4.40 -18.09
C LEU A 274 -1.22 -3.88 -17.24
N ARG A 275 -1.58 -2.61 -17.43
CA ARG A 275 -2.73 -1.99 -16.77
C ARG A 275 -4.04 -2.72 -17.05
N SER A 276 -4.27 -3.09 -18.31
CA SER A 276 -5.45 -3.87 -18.71
C SER A 276 -5.47 -5.22 -17.99
N ARG A 277 -4.35 -5.93 -17.93
CA ARG A 277 -4.25 -7.23 -17.24
C ARG A 277 -4.54 -7.10 -15.73
N ARG A 278 -3.98 -6.10 -15.05
CA ARG A 278 -4.20 -5.84 -13.62
C ARG A 278 -5.70 -5.62 -13.31
N ARG A 279 -6.41 -4.89 -14.15
CA ARG A 279 -7.85 -4.65 -14.00
C ARG A 279 -8.73 -5.82 -14.44
N LEU A 280 -8.40 -6.45 -15.57
CA LEU A 280 -9.22 -7.54 -16.14
C LEU A 280 -9.24 -8.80 -15.28
N SER A 281 -8.18 -9.08 -14.54
CA SER A 281 -8.13 -10.23 -13.63
C SER A 281 -9.33 -10.23 -12.67
N TRP A 282 -9.58 -9.11 -12.04
CA TRP A 282 -10.67 -8.94 -11.08
C TRP A 282 -12.04 -8.74 -11.75
N LEU A 283 -12.10 -7.99 -12.85
CA LEU A 283 -13.33 -7.81 -13.62
C LEU A 283 -13.88 -9.14 -14.16
N THR A 284 -13.00 -10.09 -14.50
CA THR A 284 -13.40 -11.42 -14.92
C THR A 284 -14.10 -12.20 -13.80
N VAL A 285 -13.57 -12.15 -12.59
CA VAL A 285 -14.23 -12.74 -11.41
C VAL A 285 -15.60 -12.11 -11.20
N ASN A 286 -15.68 -10.77 -11.31
CA ASN A 286 -16.95 -10.05 -11.16
C ASN A 286 -18.02 -10.47 -12.18
N ILE A 287 -17.64 -10.84 -13.42
CA ILE A 287 -18.62 -11.35 -14.40
C ILE A 287 -19.29 -12.62 -13.87
N PHE A 288 -18.54 -13.57 -13.33
CA PHE A 288 -19.10 -14.79 -12.77
C PHE A 288 -20.03 -14.51 -11.60
N LEU A 289 -19.64 -13.63 -10.70
CA LEU A 289 -20.44 -13.21 -9.55
C LEU A 289 -21.75 -12.52 -10.00
N ASN A 290 -21.68 -11.66 -11.00
CA ASN A 290 -22.86 -10.99 -11.55
C ASN A 290 -23.80 -11.96 -12.29
N VAL A 291 -23.28 -12.97 -13.00
CA VAL A 291 -24.09 -14.01 -13.60
C VAL A 291 -24.83 -14.81 -12.52
N LEU A 292 -24.18 -15.08 -11.39
CA LEU A 292 -24.82 -15.73 -10.25
C LEU A 292 -25.96 -14.86 -9.70
N ALA A 293 -25.77 -13.58 -9.50
CA ALA A 293 -26.82 -12.67 -9.05
C ALA A 293 -27.97 -12.58 -10.06
N ALA A 294 -27.67 -12.47 -11.36
CA ALA A 294 -28.67 -12.44 -12.41
C ALA A 294 -29.49 -13.73 -12.54
N SER A 295 -28.96 -14.87 -12.11
CA SER A 295 -29.69 -16.14 -12.12
C SER A 295 -30.96 -16.10 -11.23
N VAL A 296 -30.96 -15.29 -10.18
CA VAL A 296 -32.13 -15.07 -9.32
C VAL A 296 -33.27 -14.41 -10.11
N ILE A 297 -32.94 -13.44 -10.97
CA ILE A 297 -33.92 -12.78 -11.85
C ILE A 297 -34.46 -13.80 -12.86
N ALA A 298 -33.56 -14.59 -13.48
CA ALA A 298 -33.96 -15.59 -14.45
C ALA A 298 -34.92 -16.65 -13.85
N PHE A 299 -34.69 -17.04 -12.61
CA PHE A 299 -35.59 -17.96 -11.89
C PHE A 299 -36.99 -17.40 -11.65
N HIS A 300 -37.13 -16.05 -11.51
CA HIS A 300 -38.40 -15.37 -11.28
C HIS A 300 -38.93 -14.65 -12.55
N GLN A 301 -38.57 -15.11 -13.73
CA GLN A 301 -38.90 -14.45 -15.01
C GLN A 301 -40.41 -14.24 -15.19
N ASP A 302 -41.24 -15.20 -14.78
CA ASP A 302 -42.71 -15.13 -14.92
C ASP A 302 -43.29 -14.03 -14.02
N THR A 303 -42.76 -13.84 -12.81
CA THR A 303 -43.16 -12.76 -11.90
C THR A 303 -42.78 -11.41 -12.48
N LEU A 304 -41.56 -11.28 -13.01
CA LEU A 304 -41.10 -10.03 -13.61
C LEU A 304 -41.92 -9.68 -14.86
N SER A 305 -42.25 -10.65 -15.69
CA SER A 305 -43.10 -10.42 -16.87
C SER A 305 -44.52 -9.98 -16.52
N SER A 306 -45.06 -10.43 -15.36
CA SER A 306 -46.36 -10.05 -14.85
C SER A 306 -46.40 -8.63 -14.28
N ILE A 307 -45.27 -8.17 -13.67
CA ILE A 307 -45.14 -6.81 -13.11
C ILE A 307 -43.87 -6.17 -13.68
N ILE A 308 -43.90 -5.81 -14.98
CA ILE A 308 -42.75 -5.25 -15.67
C ILE A 308 -42.22 -3.95 -15.02
N ALA A 309 -43.05 -3.25 -14.25
CA ALA A 309 -42.67 -2.06 -13.50
C ALA A 309 -41.52 -2.32 -12.50
N LEU A 310 -41.38 -3.56 -12.00
CA LEU A 310 -40.30 -3.95 -11.09
C LEU A 310 -38.92 -3.83 -11.74
N ALA A 311 -38.81 -4.06 -13.06
CA ALA A 311 -37.54 -3.95 -13.78
C ALA A 311 -36.87 -2.57 -13.62
N VAL A 312 -37.65 -1.52 -13.37
CA VAL A 312 -37.13 -0.16 -13.11
C VAL A 312 -36.57 -0.02 -11.70
N PHE A 313 -37.12 -0.75 -10.74
CA PHE A 313 -36.72 -0.62 -9.32
C PHE A 313 -35.63 -1.60 -8.92
N LEU A 314 -35.46 -2.73 -9.62
CA LEU A 314 -34.40 -3.72 -9.30
C LEU A 314 -33.00 -3.10 -9.26
N PRO A 315 -32.56 -2.30 -10.25
CA PRO A 315 -31.25 -1.64 -10.20
C PRO A 315 -31.13 -0.66 -9.03
N ILE A 316 -32.21 0.07 -8.69
CA ILE A 316 -32.20 1.02 -7.57
C ILE A 316 -32.05 0.29 -6.24
N ILE A 317 -32.75 -0.82 -6.05
CA ILE A 317 -32.69 -1.62 -4.82
C ILE A 317 -31.30 -2.22 -4.65
N SER A 318 -30.71 -2.75 -5.72
CA SER A 318 -29.38 -3.31 -5.74
C SER A 318 -28.32 -2.25 -5.43
N ASP A 319 -28.26 -1.17 -6.20
CA ASP A 319 -27.28 -0.10 -6.07
C ASP A 319 -27.30 0.58 -4.71
N MET A 320 -28.50 0.99 -4.22
CA MET A 320 -28.62 1.69 -2.95
C MET A 320 -28.22 0.82 -1.74
N SER A 321 -28.55 -0.47 -1.78
CA SER A 321 -28.10 -1.41 -0.74
C SER A 321 -26.60 -1.65 -0.81
N GLY A 322 -26.05 -1.83 -2.02
CA GLY A 322 -24.62 -1.98 -2.26
C GLY A 322 -23.82 -0.78 -1.76
N CYS A 323 -24.28 0.44 -2.08
CA CYS A 323 -23.67 1.68 -1.58
C CYS A 323 -23.65 1.72 -0.04
N SER A 324 -24.78 1.37 0.60
CA SER A 324 -24.90 1.38 2.06
C SER A 324 -23.99 0.33 2.72
N GLY A 325 -23.88 -0.85 2.11
CA GLY A 325 -22.99 -1.91 2.56
C GLY A 325 -21.51 -1.56 2.38
N ASN A 326 -21.13 -0.94 1.24
CA ASN A 326 -19.75 -0.48 0.99
C ASN A 326 -19.31 0.60 1.98
N GLN A 327 -20.22 1.46 2.48
CA GLN A 327 -19.91 2.37 3.59
C GLN A 327 -19.51 1.61 4.86
N ALA A 328 -20.21 0.53 5.19
CA ALA A 328 -19.88 -0.31 6.33
C ALA A 328 -18.55 -1.07 6.13
N VAL A 329 -18.27 -1.57 4.92
CA VAL A 329 -16.96 -2.15 4.54
C VAL A 329 -15.84 -1.16 4.81
N ALA A 330 -15.97 0.07 4.29
CA ALA A 330 -14.93 1.09 4.42
C ALA A 330 -14.64 1.45 5.89
N VAL A 331 -15.68 1.53 6.74
CA VAL A 331 -15.50 1.76 8.18
C VAL A 331 -14.77 0.59 8.83
N SER A 332 -15.16 -0.64 8.53
CA SER A 332 -14.53 -1.83 9.10
C SER A 332 -13.07 -2.03 8.65
N LEU A 333 -12.76 -1.75 7.39
CA LEU A 333 -11.37 -1.75 6.89
C LEU A 333 -10.52 -0.72 7.66
N ARG A 334 -11.04 0.50 7.81
CA ARG A 334 -10.35 1.55 8.56
C ARG A 334 -10.14 1.17 10.05
N GLU A 335 -11.16 0.61 10.70
CA GLU A 335 -11.04 0.20 12.11
C GLU A 335 -10.09 -0.99 12.28
N LEU A 336 -10.02 -1.91 11.31
CA LEU A 336 -9.04 -2.99 11.27
C LEU A 336 -7.61 -2.45 11.11
N SER A 337 -7.39 -1.51 10.20
CA SER A 337 -6.06 -0.92 9.98
C SER A 337 -5.59 -0.06 11.16
N LEU A 338 -6.51 0.55 11.92
CA LEU A 338 -6.21 1.27 13.16
C LEU A 338 -6.09 0.36 14.40
N GLY A 339 -6.35 -0.95 14.26
CA GLY A 339 -6.34 -1.88 15.39
C GLY A 339 -7.47 -1.67 16.42
N LEU A 340 -8.50 -0.87 16.08
CA LEU A 340 -9.65 -0.57 16.95
C LEU A 340 -10.59 -1.75 17.10
N ILE A 341 -10.64 -2.62 16.10
CA ILE A 341 -11.37 -3.89 16.12
C ILE A 341 -10.44 -5.04 15.73
N ARG A 342 -10.80 -6.24 16.20
CA ARG A 342 -10.03 -7.46 15.92
C ARG A 342 -10.88 -8.45 15.12
N PRO A 343 -10.24 -9.33 14.31
CA PRO A 343 -10.98 -10.28 13.44
C PRO A 343 -11.96 -11.21 14.14
N PHE A 344 -11.86 -11.41 15.46
CA PHE A 344 -12.79 -12.25 16.22
C PHE A 344 -14.02 -11.49 16.79
N GLU A 345 -14.08 -10.16 16.67
CA GLU A 345 -15.17 -9.32 17.20
C GLU A 345 -16.39 -9.21 16.26
N VAL A 346 -16.53 -10.13 15.32
CA VAL A 346 -17.60 -10.16 14.29
C VAL A 346 -19.00 -9.92 14.88
N ALA A 347 -19.33 -10.57 16.01
CA ALA A 347 -20.65 -10.44 16.61
C ALA A 347 -20.94 -9.02 17.15
N ARG A 348 -19.92 -8.36 17.69
CA ARG A 348 -20.03 -6.98 18.19
C ARG A 348 -20.25 -6.00 17.05
N VAL A 349 -19.43 -6.10 16.01
CA VAL A 349 -19.54 -5.24 14.81
C VAL A 349 -20.90 -5.48 14.14
N TRP A 350 -21.33 -6.74 14.01
CA TRP A 350 -22.62 -7.07 13.43
C TRP A 350 -23.80 -6.39 14.15
N LEU A 351 -23.82 -6.38 15.50
CA LEU A 351 -24.87 -5.71 16.29
C LEU A 351 -24.87 -4.20 16.10
N GLN A 352 -23.69 -3.59 16.00
CA GLN A 352 -23.56 -2.14 15.76
C GLN A 352 -24.08 -1.78 14.37
N GLU A 353 -23.61 -2.49 13.35
CA GLU A 353 -23.99 -2.26 11.95
C GLU A 353 -25.46 -2.60 11.67
N PHE A 354 -26.02 -3.62 12.34
CA PHE A 354 -27.46 -3.91 12.27
C PHE A 354 -28.30 -2.72 12.69
N SER A 355 -27.91 -2.01 13.73
CA SER A 355 -28.62 -0.83 14.21
C SER A 355 -28.62 0.32 13.20
N VAL A 356 -27.48 0.55 12.56
CA VAL A 356 -27.32 1.53 11.48
C VAL A 356 -28.12 1.09 10.25
N GLY A 357 -27.99 -0.18 9.86
CA GLY A 357 -28.74 -0.76 8.75
C GLY A 357 -30.26 -0.68 8.92
N LEU A 358 -30.77 -0.87 10.14
CA LEU A 358 -32.18 -0.74 10.44
C LEU A 358 -32.69 0.70 10.24
N LEU A 359 -31.93 1.68 10.75
CA LEU A 359 -32.32 3.09 10.61
C LEU A 359 -32.25 3.51 9.12
N ASN A 360 -31.15 3.24 8.45
CA ASN A 360 -31.00 3.56 7.04
C ASN A 360 -32.03 2.84 6.18
N GLY A 361 -32.23 1.55 6.45
CA GLY A 361 -33.22 0.74 5.73
C GLY A 361 -34.65 1.30 5.83
N ILE A 362 -35.10 1.73 7.01
CA ILE A 362 -36.40 2.36 7.19
C ILE A 362 -36.50 3.64 6.36
N VAL A 363 -35.52 4.52 6.49
CA VAL A 363 -35.54 5.81 5.77
C VAL A 363 -35.51 5.61 4.25
N LEU A 364 -34.59 4.78 3.74
CA LEU A 364 -34.50 4.52 2.31
C LEU A 364 -35.69 3.75 1.77
N GLY A 365 -36.21 2.78 2.53
CA GLY A 365 -37.43 2.03 2.19
C GLY A 365 -38.67 2.90 2.06
N VAL A 366 -38.86 3.83 3.01
CA VAL A 366 -39.99 4.81 2.95
C VAL A 366 -39.79 5.75 1.77
N LEU A 367 -38.59 6.23 1.53
CA LEU A 367 -38.30 7.16 0.45
C LEU A 367 -38.56 6.53 -0.93
N ILE A 368 -38.01 5.33 -1.21
CA ILE A 368 -38.23 4.66 -2.49
C ILE A 368 -39.70 4.19 -2.64
N GLY A 369 -40.34 3.77 -1.55
CA GLY A 369 -41.77 3.42 -1.53
C GLY A 369 -42.62 4.61 -1.92
N ALA A 370 -42.35 5.80 -1.38
CA ALA A 370 -43.04 7.03 -1.75
C ALA A 370 -42.83 7.37 -3.26
N VAL A 371 -41.58 7.24 -3.76
CA VAL A 371 -41.28 7.43 -5.18
C VAL A 371 -42.07 6.44 -6.04
N ALA A 372 -42.09 5.16 -5.67
CA ALA A 372 -42.82 4.12 -6.41
C ALA A 372 -44.34 4.42 -6.44
N TYR A 373 -44.89 4.89 -5.33
CA TYR A 373 -46.30 5.30 -5.24
C TYR A 373 -46.60 6.49 -6.15
N LEU A 374 -45.80 7.54 -6.08
CA LEU A 374 -45.98 8.75 -6.90
C LEU A 374 -45.81 8.46 -8.40
N TRP A 375 -44.94 7.54 -8.75
CA TRP A 375 -44.65 7.24 -10.15
C TRP A 375 -45.65 6.26 -10.79
N LYS A 376 -46.11 5.26 -10.03
CA LYS A 376 -46.95 4.17 -10.56
C LYS A 376 -48.39 4.14 -9.98
N GLY A 377 -48.69 4.91 -8.93
CA GLY A 377 -49.99 4.98 -8.33
C GLY A 377 -50.46 3.71 -7.58
N SER A 378 -49.56 2.71 -7.43
CA SER A 378 -49.86 1.43 -6.78
C SER A 378 -49.25 1.36 -5.39
N LEU A 379 -50.12 1.25 -4.35
CA LEU A 379 -49.68 1.07 -2.98
C LEU A 379 -48.97 -0.28 -2.76
N VAL A 380 -49.48 -1.32 -3.45
CA VAL A 380 -48.87 -2.67 -3.35
C VAL A 380 -47.45 -2.67 -3.88
N LEU A 381 -47.21 -2.06 -5.06
CA LEU A 381 -45.89 -1.91 -5.62
C LEU A 381 -44.95 -1.10 -4.71
N SER A 382 -45.48 -0.01 -4.13
CA SER A 382 -44.76 0.84 -3.16
C SER A 382 -44.29 0.05 -1.94
N LEU A 383 -45.14 -0.80 -1.38
CA LEU A 383 -44.81 -1.63 -0.22
C LEU A 383 -43.79 -2.73 -0.57
N ILE A 384 -43.90 -3.34 -1.78
CA ILE A 384 -42.94 -4.35 -2.26
C ILE A 384 -41.56 -3.73 -2.40
N VAL A 385 -41.47 -2.63 -3.13
CA VAL A 385 -40.18 -1.95 -3.41
C VAL A 385 -39.56 -1.39 -2.14
N GLY A 386 -40.37 -0.68 -1.32
CA GLY A 386 -39.88 -0.10 -0.07
C GLY A 386 -39.47 -1.15 0.96
N GLY A 387 -40.27 -2.21 1.12
CA GLY A 387 -39.96 -3.33 2.03
C GLY A 387 -38.70 -4.12 1.59
N ALA A 388 -38.56 -4.36 0.28
CA ALA A 388 -37.39 -5.04 -0.27
C ALA A 388 -36.12 -4.21 -0.06
N LEU A 389 -36.14 -2.91 -0.35
CA LEU A 389 -34.97 -2.04 -0.11
C LEU A 389 -34.65 -1.95 1.38
N MET A 390 -35.64 -1.79 2.25
CA MET A 390 -35.43 -1.75 3.71
C MET A 390 -34.69 -2.99 4.19
N LEU A 391 -35.20 -4.17 3.89
CA LEU A 391 -34.57 -5.43 4.34
C LEU A 391 -33.22 -5.67 3.70
N ASN A 392 -33.08 -5.37 2.40
CA ASN A 392 -31.79 -5.51 1.71
C ASN A 392 -30.72 -4.59 2.28
N THR A 393 -31.08 -3.35 2.64
CA THR A 393 -30.15 -2.41 3.30
C THR A 393 -29.68 -2.91 4.66
N ILE A 394 -30.60 -3.48 5.47
CA ILE A 394 -30.23 -4.08 6.76
C ILE A 394 -29.21 -5.20 6.57
N VAL A 395 -29.46 -6.08 5.61
CA VAL A 395 -28.55 -7.19 5.29
C VAL A 395 -27.21 -6.66 4.74
N ALA A 396 -27.26 -5.69 3.83
CA ALA A 396 -26.09 -5.10 3.20
C ALA A 396 -25.14 -4.47 4.22
N VAL A 397 -25.66 -3.64 5.12
CA VAL A 397 -24.85 -2.96 6.15
C VAL A 397 -24.31 -3.97 7.16
N SER A 398 -25.15 -4.92 7.62
CA SER A 398 -24.74 -5.95 8.58
C SER A 398 -23.63 -6.85 8.02
N ILE A 399 -23.75 -7.29 6.77
CA ILE A 399 -22.75 -8.12 6.10
C ILE A 399 -21.52 -7.28 5.73
N GLY A 400 -21.72 -6.08 5.20
CA GLY A 400 -20.63 -5.16 4.82
C GLY A 400 -19.67 -4.89 5.96
N GLY A 401 -20.20 -4.61 7.16
CA GLY A 401 -19.37 -4.40 8.34
C GLY A 401 -18.63 -5.65 8.83
N THR A 402 -19.09 -6.85 8.51
CA THR A 402 -18.52 -8.09 9.03
C THR A 402 -17.62 -8.84 8.03
N ILE A 403 -17.81 -8.67 6.72
CA ILE A 403 -17.01 -9.32 5.67
C ILE A 403 -15.51 -9.07 5.85
N PRO A 404 -15.02 -7.82 6.07
CA PRO A 404 -13.59 -7.58 6.23
C PRO A 404 -12.96 -8.36 7.39
N LEU A 405 -13.66 -8.47 8.52
CA LEU A 405 -13.21 -9.22 9.68
C LEU A 405 -13.12 -10.72 9.39
N ILE A 406 -14.12 -11.24 8.67
CA ILE A 406 -14.18 -12.66 8.30
C ILE A 406 -13.03 -12.98 7.34
N LEU A 407 -12.81 -12.17 6.31
CA LEU A 407 -11.73 -12.37 5.34
C LEU A 407 -10.36 -12.33 6.02
N ARG A 408 -10.10 -11.33 6.87
CA ARG A 408 -8.86 -11.23 7.64
C ARG A 408 -8.63 -12.45 8.53
N ARG A 409 -9.70 -13.00 9.12
CA ARG A 409 -9.60 -14.21 9.95
C ARG A 409 -9.19 -15.46 9.15
N PHE A 410 -9.55 -15.53 7.88
CA PHE A 410 -9.16 -16.63 6.97
C PHE A 410 -7.87 -16.35 6.21
N GLY A 411 -7.15 -15.27 6.51
CA GLY A 411 -5.91 -14.92 5.83
C GLY A 411 -6.11 -14.39 4.39
N ALA A 412 -7.34 -14.01 4.04
CA ALA A 412 -7.63 -13.38 2.76
C ALA A 412 -7.58 -11.85 2.90
N ASP A 413 -7.16 -11.19 1.83
CA ASP A 413 -7.13 -9.73 1.77
C ASP A 413 -8.58 -9.16 1.84
N PRO A 414 -8.89 -8.38 2.88
CA PRO A 414 -10.20 -7.80 3.04
C PRO A 414 -10.45 -6.61 2.10
N ALA A 415 -9.44 -5.87 1.66
CA ALA A 415 -9.59 -4.71 0.78
C ALA A 415 -10.09 -5.15 -0.60
N LEU A 416 -9.42 -6.14 -1.18
CA LEU A 416 -9.74 -6.63 -2.51
C LEU A 416 -11.09 -7.36 -2.59
N ALA A 417 -11.37 -8.26 -1.65
CA ALA A 417 -12.47 -9.21 -1.79
C ALA A 417 -13.82 -8.71 -1.21
N SER A 418 -13.80 -7.74 -0.27
CA SER A 418 -15.03 -7.33 0.44
C SER A 418 -16.08 -6.72 -0.48
N GLY A 419 -15.70 -5.82 -1.37
CA GLY A 419 -16.63 -5.11 -2.27
C GLY A 419 -17.44 -6.07 -3.18
N PRO A 420 -16.81 -6.88 -4.03
CA PRO A 420 -17.50 -7.79 -4.93
C PRO A 420 -18.32 -8.88 -4.25
N ILE A 421 -17.83 -9.43 -3.13
CA ILE A 421 -18.60 -10.39 -2.34
C ILE A 421 -19.87 -9.71 -1.79
N LEU A 422 -19.72 -8.53 -1.22
CA LEU A 422 -20.87 -7.76 -0.71
C LEU A 422 -21.88 -7.47 -1.82
N THR A 423 -21.41 -6.92 -2.95
CA THR A 423 -22.28 -6.55 -4.08
C THR A 423 -23.05 -7.78 -4.59
N THR A 424 -22.39 -8.92 -4.74
CA THR A 424 -23.04 -10.15 -5.18
C THR A 424 -24.14 -10.58 -4.21
N ILE A 425 -23.87 -10.56 -2.90
CA ILE A 425 -24.85 -10.94 -1.89
C ILE A 425 -26.02 -9.96 -1.87
N THR A 426 -25.76 -8.66 -1.92
CA THR A 426 -26.80 -7.63 -1.90
C THR A 426 -27.67 -7.66 -3.15
N ASP A 427 -27.10 -7.94 -4.31
CA ASP A 427 -27.84 -8.06 -5.56
C ASP A 427 -28.74 -9.30 -5.55
N MET A 428 -28.17 -10.46 -5.19
CA MET A 428 -28.95 -11.70 -5.07
C MET A 428 -30.10 -11.55 -4.10
N PHE A 429 -29.81 -10.99 -2.92
CA PHE A 429 -30.81 -10.86 -1.87
C PHE A 429 -31.87 -9.80 -2.22
N GLY A 430 -31.46 -8.67 -2.81
CA GLY A 430 -32.35 -7.62 -3.26
C GLY A 430 -33.31 -8.10 -4.38
N PHE A 431 -32.78 -8.82 -5.39
CA PHE A 431 -33.59 -9.43 -6.43
C PHE A 431 -34.53 -10.49 -5.88
N PHE A 432 -34.03 -11.36 -5.01
CA PHE A 432 -34.82 -12.40 -4.37
C PHE A 432 -35.98 -11.83 -3.55
N LEU A 433 -35.72 -10.87 -2.66
CA LEU A 433 -36.76 -10.24 -1.84
C LEU A 433 -37.81 -9.55 -2.70
N THR A 434 -37.39 -8.73 -3.66
CA THR A 434 -38.29 -7.95 -4.50
C THR A 434 -39.22 -8.86 -5.31
N LEU A 435 -38.65 -9.88 -5.96
CA LEU A 435 -39.39 -10.79 -6.82
C LEU A 435 -40.24 -11.77 -6.00
N THR A 436 -39.79 -12.19 -4.83
CA THR A 436 -40.59 -13.02 -3.92
C THR A 436 -41.77 -12.23 -3.36
N PHE A 437 -41.60 -10.99 -2.90
CA PHE A 437 -42.70 -10.15 -2.44
C PHE A 437 -43.71 -9.87 -3.55
N ALA A 438 -43.22 -9.64 -4.77
CA ALA A 438 -44.09 -9.47 -5.93
C ALA A 438 -44.87 -10.74 -6.26
N SER A 439 -44.26 -11.91 -6.23
CA SER A 439 -44.91 -13.20 -6.44
C SER A 439 -46.01 -13.47 -5.39
N LEU A 440 -45.69 -13.20 -4.11
CA LEU A 440 -46.68 -13.33 -3.02
C LEU A 440 -47.84 -12.35 -3.20
N ALA A 441 -47.58 -11.12 -3.63
CA ALA A 441 -48.62 -10.15 -3.88
C ALA A 441 -49.54 -10.54 -5.05
N LEU A 442 -48.95 -11.07 -6.15
CA LEU A 442 -49.75 -11.60 -7.28
C LEU A 442 -50.66 -12.75 -6.86
N THR A 443 -50.21 -13.64 -5.99
CA THR A 443 -51.03 -14.77 -5.51
C THR A 443 -52.18 -14.35 -4.61
N HIS A 444 -52.02 -13.23 -3.86
CA HIS A 444 -53.05 -12.76 -2.92
C HIS A 444 -53.99 -11.69 -3.47
N PHE A 445 -53.48 -10.81 -4.30
CA PHE A 445 -54.24 -9.64 -4.80
C PHE A 445 -54.60 -9.70 -6.29
N GLY A 446 -54.09 -10.70 -7.01
CA GLY A 446 -54.28 -10.78 -8.45
C GLY A 446 -53.41 -9.78 -9.22
N THR A 447 -53.99 -9.09 -10.20
CA THR A 447 -53.25 -8.06 -10.96
C THR A 447 -52.94 -6.83 -10.10
N ILE A 448 -51.69 -6.38 -10.08
CA ILE A 448 -51.15 -5.24 -9.34
C ILE A 448 -50.99 -4.04 -10.26
#